data_c818efa5b9b0aebee999a214d2026d8f
#
_entry.id   c818efa5b9b0aebee999a214d2026d8f
#
_cell.length_a   1.000
_cell.length_b   1.000
_cell.length_c   1.000
_cell.angle_alpha   90.00
_cell.angle_beta   90.00
_cell.angle_gamma   90.00
#
_symmetry.space_group_name_H-M   'P 1'
#
loop_
_entity.id
_entity.type
_entity.pdbx_description
1 polymer ?
#
loop_
_entity_poly.entity_id
_entity_poly.type
_entity_poly.pdbx_seq_one_letter_code
_entity_poly.pdbx_strand_id
1 'polypeptide(L)'
;MIDRDQIRERLEMRRESVQNGEIDPIRILNLTEEQRKSFKEINSKHLSAVKPIKKEMMKKKLEMQLEKMEDKIDIATVNKLFDDISDLEAELRKSEFNRNLEIRSLLDDEQEIRFERLMQRKKMMEKNKIM
;
A
#
# COMPACT_ATOMS: atom_id res chain seq x y z
N MET A 1 32.02 -16.02 -1.21
CA MET A 1 31.31 -16.66 -0.11
C MET A 1 30.07 -15.85 0.24
N ILE A 2 28.90 -16.42 0.08
CA ILE A 2 27.64 -15.76 0.40
C ILE A 2 27.45 -15.76 1.91
N ASP A 3 27.32 -14.58 2.50
CA ASP A 3 27.10 -14.40 3.93
C ASP A 3 25.74 -15.00 4.34
N ARG A 4 25.71 -15.72 5.46
CA ARG A 4 24.48 -16.32 6.01
C ARG A 4 23.39 -15.27 6.30
N ASP A 5 23.78 -14.08 6.70
CA ASP A 5 22.86 -12.98 6.99
C ASP A 5 22.20 -12.45 5.72
N GLN A 6 22.93 -12.38 4.60
CA GLN A 6 22.38 -12.01 3.30
C GLN A 6 21.37 -13.03 2.78
N ILE A 7 21.63 -14.33 3.00
CA ILE A 7 20.70 -15.40 2.63
C ILE A 7 19.44 -15.30 3.48
N ARG A 8 19.58 -15.02 4.78
CA ARG A 8 18.46 -14.82 5.69
C ARG A 8 17.57 -13.65 5.27
N GLU A 9 18.18 -12.51 4.97
CA GLU A 9 17.47 -11.33 4.48
C GLU A 9 16.69 -11.62 3.19
N ARG A 10 17.32 -12.32 2.25
CA ARG A 10 16.67 -12.71 1.00
C ARG A 10 15.51 -13.67 1.21
N LEU A 11 15.65 -14.62 2.13
CA LEU A 11 14.60 -15.57 2.48
C LEU A 11 13.45 -14.90 3.23
N GLU A 12 13.74 -13.95 4.12
CA GLU A 12 12.73 -13.18 4.82
C GLU A 12 11.96 -12.26 3.85
N MET A 13 12.65 -11.58 2.94
CA MET A 13 12.02 -10.79 1.88
C MET A 13 11.12 -11.63 0.99
N ARG A 14 11.55 -12.84 0.63
CA ARG A 14 10.73 -13.78 -0.15
C ARG A 14 9.51 -14.25 0.63
N ARG A 15 9.64 -14.51 1.93
CA ARG A 15 8.53 -14.92 2.79
C ARG A 15 7.51 -13.79 2.93
N GLU A 16 7.95 -12.57 3.16
CA GLU A 16 7.08 -11.40 3.21
C GLU A 16 6.37 -11.15 1.88
N SER A 17 7.08 -11.23 0.74
CA SER A 17 6.50 -11.12 -0.59
C SER A 17 5.43 -12.17 -0.84
N VAL A 18 5.67 -13.41 -0.47
CA VAL A 18 4.74 -14.53 -0.67
C VAL A 18 3.55 -14.42 0.26
N GLN A 19 3.75 -14.04 1.53
CA GLN A 19 2.67 -13.89 2.51
C GLN A 19 1.76 -12.71 2.21
N ASN A 20 2.31 -11.60 1.70
CA ASN A 20 1.55 -10.38 1.40
C ASN A 20 1.03 -10.35 -0.04
N GLY A 21 1.38 -11.33 -0.87
CA GLY A 21 1.04 -11.33 -2.29
C GLY A 21 1.65 -10.14 -3.03
N GLU A 22 2.67 -9.53 -2.45
CA GLU A 22 3.37 -8.41 -3.05
C GLU A 22 4.39 -8.87 -4.07
N ILE A 23 4.29 -8.31 -5.26
CA ILE A 23 5.29 -8.44 -6.31
C ILE A 23 6.40 -7.45 -5.98
N ASP A 24 7.64 -7.92 -5.88
CA ASP A 24 8.79 -7.04 -5.60
C ASP A 24 9.05 -6.11 -6.81
N PRO A 25 8.69 -4.81 -6.71
CA PRO A 25 8.84 -3.89 -7.82
C PRO A 25 10.31 -3.61 -8.17
N ILE A 26 11.21 -3.67 -7.20
CA ILE A 26 12.64 -3.46 -7.40
C ILE A 26 13.20 -4.50 -8.38
N ARG A 27 12.76 -5.74 -8.23
CA ARG A 27 13.22 -6.86 -9.06
C ARG A 27 12.65 -6.82 -10.48
N ILE A 28 11.37 -6.53 -10.59
CA ILE A 28 10.64 -6.52 -11.87
C ILE A 28 11.08 -5.33 -12.74
N LEU A 29 11.28 -4.16 -12.13
CA LEU A 29 11.66 -2.94 -12.84
C LEU A 29 13.14 -2.89 -13.19
N ASN A 30 13.94 -3.79 -12.62
CA ASN A 30 15.39 -3.81 -12.82
C ASN A 30 16.02 -2.43 -12.58
N LEU A 31 15.78 -1.88 -11.39
CA LEU A 31 16.23 -0.55 -11.02
C LEU A 31 17.75 -0.46 -10.88
N THR A 32 18.33 0.68 -11.28
CA THR A 32 19.72 1.00 -10.98
C THR A 32 19.88 1.22 -9.48
N GLU A 33 21.12 1.26 -9.01
CA GLU A 33 21.41 1.49 -7.59
C GLU A 33 20.88 2.84 -7.10
N GLU A 34 21.04 3.90 -7.89
CA GLU A 34 20.49 5.24 -7.61
C GLU A 34 18.96 5.21 -7.56
N GLN A 35 18.34 4.56 -8.53
CA GLN A 35 16.88 4.41 -8.58
C GLN A 35 16.35 3.64 -7.36
N ARG A 36 17.04 2.58 -6.93
CA ARG A 36 16.68 1.84 -5.72
C ARG A 36 16.69 2.70 -4.47
N LYS A 37 17.72 3.52 -4.34
CA LYS A 37 17.86 4.42 -3.20
C LYS A 37 16.73 5.43 -3.15
N SER A 38 16.44 6.08 -4.28
CA SER A 38 15.33 7.02 -4.39
C SER A 38 13.98 6.36 -4.19
N PHE A 39 13.79 5.16 -4.73
CA PHE A 39 12.58 4.36 -4.56
C PHE A 39 12.32 4.04 -3.09
N LYS A 40 13.35 3.62 -2.36
CA LYS A 40 13.26 3.34 -0.91
C LYS A 40 12.89 4.60 -0.11
N GLU A 41 13.49 5.73 -0.46
CA GLU A 41 13.17 7.02 0.19
C GLU A 41 11.71 7.43 -0.04
N ILE A 42 11.23 7.31 -1.27
CA ILE A 42 9.84 7.60 -1.64
C ILE A 42 8.89 6.69 -0.87
N ASN A 43 9.14 5.39 -0.84
CA ASN A 43 8.31 4.42 -0.12
C ASN A 43 8.32 4.66 1.38
N SER A 44 9.48 4.94 1.97
CA SER A 44 9.62 5.22 3.39
C SER A 44 8.81 6.46 3.79
N LYS A 45 8.92 7.51 3.01
CA LYS A 45 8.16 8.75 3.19
C LYS A 45 6.65 8.50 3.07
N HIS A 46 6.24 7.72 2.08
CA HIS A 46 4.84 7.36 1.88
C HIS A 46 4.30 6.55 3.06
N LEU A 47 5.03 5.52 3.50
CA LEU A 47 4.62 4.68 4.63
C LEU A 47 4.45 5.52 5.91
N SER A 48 5.36 6.45 6.16
CA SER A 48 5.25 7.36 7.30
C SER A 48 4.02 8.27 7.19
N ALA A 49 3.72 8.76 5.99
CA ALA A 49 2.58 9.64 5.76
C ALA A 49 1.23 8.91 5.89
N VAL A 50 1.14 7.65 5.44
CA VAL A 50 -0.13 6.89 5.46
C VAL A 50 -0.38 6.16 6.77
N LYS A 51 0.63 5.96 7.58
CA LYS A 51 0.50 5.26 8.87
C LYS A 51 -0.59 5.86 9.78
N PRO A 52 -0.62 7.19 10.03
CA PRO A 52 -1.70 7.77 10.84
C PRO A 52 -3.07 7.67 10.16
N ILE A 53 -3.13 7.74 8.84
CA ILE A 53 -4.38 7.59 8.08
C ILE A 53 -4.95 6.19 8.28
N LYS A 54 -4.13 5.15 8.10
CA LYS A 54 -4.54 3.75 8.29
C LYS A 54 -4.97 3.46 9.73
N LYS A 55 -4.26 4.04 10.69
CA LYS A 55 -4.58 3.90 12.11
C LYS A 55 -5.95 4.51 12.42
N GLU A 56 -6.23 5.70 11.92
CA GLU A 56 -7.51 6.37 12.10
C GLU A 56 -8.64 5.61 11.41
N MET A 57 -8.41 5.09 10.20
CA MET A 57 -9.38 4.23 9.50
C MET A 57 -9.74 3.00 10.32
N MET A 58 -8.73 2.34 10.90
CA MET A 58 -8.95 1.17 11.74
C MET A 58 -9.81 1.51 12.96
N LYS A 59 -9.53 2.61 13.63
CA LYS A 59 -10.31 3.09 14.76
C LYS A 59 -11.77 3.33 14.38
N LYS A 60 -12.00 4.02 13.27
CA LYS A 60 -13.36 4.33 12.78
C LYS A 60 -14.13 3.06 12.40
N LYS A 61 -13.47 2.09 11.80
CA LYS A 61 -14.07 0.80 11.46
C LYS A 61 -14.46 0.01 12.71
N LEU A 62 -13.63 0.04 13.76
CA LEU A 62 -13.93 -0.58 15.05
C LEU A 62 -15.12 0.11 15.73
N GLU A 63 -15.15 1.43 15.74
CA GLU A 63 -16.27 2.21 16.26
C GLU A 63 -17.58 1.84 15.54
N MET A 64 -17.52 1.67 14.23
CA MET A 64 -18.67 1.26 13.42
C MET A 64 -19.16 -0.13 13.80
N GLN A 65 -18.26 -1.09 13.98
CA GLN A 65 -18.62 -2.44 14.42
C GLN A 65 -19.30 -2.42 15.79
N LEU A 66 -18.79 -1.65 16.72
CA LEU A 66 -19.38 -1.49 18.06
C LEU A 66 -20.77 -0.87 17.99
N GLU A 67 -20.95 0.16 17.16
CA GLU A 67 -22.25 0.82 17.01
C GLU A 67 -23.29 -0.13 16.40
N LYS A 68 -22.90 -0.96 15.45
CA LYS A 68 -23.79 -1.96 14.83
C LYS A 68 -24.23 -3.07 15.80
N MET A 69 -23.49 -3.27 16.89
CA MET A 69 -23.80 -4.25 17.92
C MET A 69 -24.75 -3.73 19.00
N GLU A 70 -25.00 -2.41 19.04
CA GLU A 70 -25.93 -1.82 19.98
C GLU A 70 -27.38 -2.24 19.71
N ASP A 71 -28.17 -2.44 20.78
CA ASP A 71 -29.59 -2.80 20.65
C ASP A 71 -30.38 -1.72 19.92
N LYS A 72 -29.99 -0.48 20.11
CA LYS A 72 -30.57 0.67 19.43
C LYS A 72 -29.47 1.39 18.66
N ILE A 73 -29.45 1.21 17.34
CA ILE A 73 -28.44 1.80 16.47
C ILE A 73 -28.74 3.28 16.24
N ASP A 74 -27.75 4.14 16.49
CA ASP A 74 -27.83 5.56 16.13
C ASP A 74 -27.39 5.73 14.67
N ILE A 75 -28.36 5.95 13.80
CA ILE A 75 -28.16 6.08 12.36
C ILE A 75 -27.26 7.28 12.03
N ALA A 76 -27.41 8.38 12.74
CA ALA A 76 -26.59 9.57 12.53
C ALA A 76 -25.11 9.29 12.81
N THR A 77 -24.81 8.55 13.88
CA THR A 77 -23.44 8.13 14.22
C THR A 77 -22.87 7.22 13.14
N VAL A 78 -23.64 6.24 12.66
CA VAL A 78 -23.19 5.32 11.60
C VAL A 78 -22.91 6.08 10.30
N ASN A 79 -23.77 6.98 9.89
CA ASN A 79 -23.59 7.80 8.69
C ASN A 79 -22.34 8.67 8.78
N LYS A 80 -22.09 9.27 9.95
CA LYS A 80 -20.87 10.06 10.16
C LYS A 80 -19.61 9.21 10.06
N LEU A 81 -19.64 8.00 10.63
CA LEU A 81 -18.52 7.06 10.52
C LEU A 81 -18.25 6.66 9.07
N PHE A 82 -19.29 6.41 8.28
CA PHE A 82 -19.13 6.14 6.84
C PHE A 82 -18.46 7.31 6.12
N ASP A 83 -18.88 8.54 6.39
CA ASP A 83 -18.29 9.73 5.78
C ASP A 83 -16.83 9.89 6.18
N ASP A 84 -16.51 9.74 7.47
CA ASP A 84 -15.15 9.83 7.98
C ASP A 84 -14.24 8.77 7.34
N ILE A 85 -14.70 7.54 7.24
CA ILE A 85 -13.96 6.44 6.60
C ILE A 85 -13.73 6.75 5.11
N SER A 86 -14.74 7.22 4.42
CA SER A 86 -14.65 7.57 2.99
C SER A 86 -13.64 8.70 2.76
N ASP A 87 -13.60 9.70 3.63
CA ASP A 87 -12.63 10.79 3.56
C ASP A 87 -11.20 10.28 3.76
N LEU A 88 -11.00 9.38 4.72
CA LEU A 88 -9.69 8.76 4.99
C LEU A 88 -9.25 7.87 3.83
N GLU A 89 -10.16 7.11 3.23
CA GLU A 89 -9.89 6.30 2.03
C GLU A 89 -9.46 7.19 0.86
N ALA A 90 -10.12 8.34 0.68
CA ALA A 90 -9.76 9.30 -0.36
C ALA A 90 -8.35 9.87 -0.12
N GLU A 91 -8.01 10.23 1.11
CA GLU A 91 -6.66 10.69 1.47
C GLU A 91 -5.60 9.62 1.15
N LEU A 92 -5.88 8.38 1.50
CA LEU A 92 -4.98 7.25 1.23
C LEU A 92 -4.74 7.08 -0.28
N ARG A 93 -5.79 7.11 -1.07
CA ARG A 93 -5.71 7.00 -2.54
C ARG A 93 -4.91 8.14 -3.16
N LYS A 94 -5.11 9.35 -2.69
CA LYS A 94 -4.35 10.53 -3.14
C LYS A 94 -2.86 10.37 -2.82
N SER A 95 -2.54 9.89 -1.63
CA SER A 95 -1.16 9.63 -1.23
C SER A 95 -0.51 8.55 -2.10
N GLU A 96 -1.21 7.47 -2.38
CA GLU A 96 -0.74 6.40 -3.28
C GLU A 96 -0.51 6.91 -4.70
N PHE A 97 -1.42 7.72 -5.21
CA PHE A 97 -1.31 8.33 -6.53
C PHE A 97 -0.07 9.23 -6.61
N ASN A 98 0.14 10.08 -5.62
CA ASN A 98 1.31 10.96 -5.56
C ASN A 98 2.61 10.16 -5.49
N ARG A 99 2.66 9.10 -4.68
CA ARG A 99 3.80 8.19 -4.63
C ARG A 99 4.09 7.59 -6.00
N ASN A 100 3.06 7.12 -6.70
CA ASN A 100 3.22 6.51 -8.01
C ASN A 100 3.76 7.49 -9.05
N LEU A 101 3.34 8.78 -8.98
CA LEU A 101 3.89 9.83 -9.83
C LEU A 101 5.36 10.07 -9.54
N GLU A 102 5.77 10.11 -8.26
CA GLU A 102 7.16 10.27 -7.87
C GLU A 102 8.01 9.09 -8.36
N ILE A 103 7.52 7.87 -8.22
CA ILE A 103 8.20 6.68 -8.73
C ILE A 103 8.36 6.75 -10.24
N ARG A 104 7.31 7.10 -10.98
CA ARG A 104 7.37 7.26 -12.44
C ARG A 104 8.44 8.23 -12.89
N SER A 105 8.63 9.31 -12.13
CA SER A 105 9.65 10.32 -12.48
C SER A 105 11.08 9.80 -12.43
N LEU A 106 11.30 8.66 -11.75
CA LEU A 106 12.63 8.03 -11.66
C LEU A 106 12.89 7.04 -12.80
N LEU A 107 11.85 6.61 -13.51
CA LEU A 107 11.91 5.50 -14.43
C LEU A 107 12.22 5.94 -15.87
N ASP A 108 12.92 5.08 -16.63
CA ASP A 108 13.02 5.22 -18.08
C ASP A 108 11.73 4.71 -18.76
N ASP A 109 11.62 4.86 -20.08
CA ASP A 109 10.41 4.52 -20.82
C ASP A 109 10.05 3.03 -20.70
N GLU A 110 11.04 2.15 -20.75
CA GLU A 110 10.83 0.70 -20.62
C GLU A 110 10.38 0.32 -19.21
N GLN A 111 11.02 0.89 -18.19
CA GLN A 111 10.66 0.68 -16.80
C GLN A 111 9.26 1.21 -16.52
N GLU A 112 8.88 2.34 -17.09
CA GLU A 112 7.56 2.94 -16.93
C GLU A 112 6.46 2.02 -17.47
N ILE A 113 6.66 1.39 -18.62
CA ILE A 113 5.74 0.41 -19.19
C ILE A 113 5.57 -0.78 -18.25
N ARG A 114 6.66 -1.30 -17.70
CA ARG A 114 6.63 -2.40 -16.74
C ARG A 114 5.92 -2.02 -15.44
N PHE A 115 6.15 -0.81 -14.99
CA PHE A 115 5.49 -0.27 -13.79
C PHE A 115 3.97 -0.18 -13.97
N GLU A 116 3.50 0.31 -15.11
CA GLU A 116 2.07 0.36 -15.41
C GLU A 116 1.42 -1.02 -15.42
N ARG A 117 2.09 -2.01 -16.01
CA ARG A 117 1.63 -3.40 -16.00
C ARG A 117 1.53 -3.95 -14.58
N LEU A 118 2.52 -3.63 -13.74
CA LEU A 118 2.54 -4.02 -12.33
C LEU A 118 1.35 -3.44 -11.58
N MET A 119 1.07 -2.16 -11.77
CA MET A 119 -0.06 -1.48 -11.14
C MET A 119 -1.42 -2.03 -11.59
N GLN A 120 -1.54 -2.39 -12.85
CA GLN A 120 -2.74 -3.04 -13.39
C GLN A 120 -2.97 -4.41 -12.75
N ARG A 121 -1.92 -5.21 -12.58
CA ARG A 121 -2.00 -6.50 -11.88
C ARG A 121 -2.45 -6.34 -10.45
N LYS A 122 -1.93 -5.36 -9.75
CA LYS A 122 -2.29 -5.05 -8.36
C LYS A 122 -3.76 -4.70 -8.24
N LYS A 123 -4.29 -3.89 -9.15
CA LYS A 123 -5.72 -3.56 -9.22
C LYS A 123 -6.60 -4.79 -9.46
N MET A 124 -6.17 -5.67 -10.35
CA MET A 124 -6.90 -6.93 -10.62
C MET A 124 -6.93 -7.85 -9.41
N MET A 125 -5.82 -7.97 -8.67
CA MET A 125 -5.75 -8.76 -7.45
C MET A 125 -6.67 -8.21 -6.36
N GLU A 126 -6.75 -6.90 -6.21
CA GLU A 126 -7.65 -6.25 -5.26
C GLU A 126 -9.13 -6.51 -5.60
N LYS A 127 -9.48 -6.45 -6.89
CA LYS A 127 -10.84 -6.79 -7.35
C LYS A 127 -11.21 -8.24 -7.07
N ASN A 128 -10.28 -9.17 -7.25
CA ASN A 128 -10.52 -10.59 -6.99
C ASN A 128 -10.67 -10.92 -5.50
N LYS A 129 -10.10 -10.12 -4.61
CA LYS A 129 -10.26 -10.27 -3.16
C LYS A 129 -11.63 -9.84 -2.65
N ILE A 130 -12.35 -9.02 -3.40
CA ILE A 130 -13.67 -8.51 -3.02
C ILE A 130 -14.79 -9.49 -3.46
N MET A 131 -14.49 -10.38 -4.37
CA MET A 131 -15.37 -11.46 -4.80
C MET A 131 -14.99 -12.78 -4.14
#